data_6850fe68303790e8d532070f7ac8805a
#
_entry.id   6850fe68303790e8d532070f7ac8805a
#
_cell.length_a   1.000
_cell.length_b   1.000
_cell.length_c   1.000
_cell.angle_alpha   90.00
_cell.angle_beta   90.00
_cell.angle_gamma   90.00
#
_symmetry.space_group_name_H-M   'P 1'
#
loop_
_entity.id
_entity.type
_entity.pdbx_description
1 polymer ?
#
loop_
_entity_poly.entity_id
_entity_poly.type
_entity_poly.pdbx_seq_one_letter_code
_entity_poly.pdbx_strand_id
1 'polypeptide(L)'
;MKHLTRYIILLFSLWVSSVSAQYYDDVQCEDTCSHIHGIDLSHYQGNVFWETIGEHTNMAYVYLKATEGGDRIDATFERNIEMARLHGLKVGSYHFYRPKTEQKKQLENFRSQCIPAEQDLLPMIDIETTGGLSTDEFCDSLFAFLELVEEAY
;
A
#
# COMPACT_ATOMS: atom_id res chain seq x y z
N MET A 1 45.83 -6.35 -36.33
CA MET A 1 45.21 -5.98 -35.04
C MET A 1 43.80 -5.35 -35.11
N LYS A 2 43.15 -5.28 -36.28
CA LYS A 2 41.82 -4.65 -36.41
C LYS A 2 40.64 -5.64 -36.37
N HIS A 3 40.89 -6.94 -36.30
CA HIS A 3 39.83 -7.95 -36.31
C HIS A 3 39.52 -8.58 -34.96
N LEU A 4 40.39 -8.40 -33.95
CA LEU A 4 40.17 -8.98 -32.61
C LEU A 4 39.16 -8.17 -31.76
N THR A 5 39.08 -6.87 -32.01
CA THR A 5 38.15 -5.98 -31.24
C THR A 5 36.68 -6.18 -31.62
N ARG A 6 36.39 -6.70 -32.81
CA ARG A 6 35.00 -6.93 -33.28
C ARG A 6 34.34 -8.15 -32.63
N TYR A 7 35.13 -9.17 -32.26
CA TYR A 7 34.60 -10.41 -31.66
C TYR A 7 34.35 -10.26 -30.14
N ILE A 8 35.08 -9.37 -29.46
CA ILE A 8 34.90 -9.12 -28.03
C ILE A 8 33.61 -8.37 -27.75
N ILE A 9 33.18 -7.45 -28.63
CA ILE A 9 31.94 -6.69 -28.50
C ILE A 9 30.71 -7.58 -28.71
N LEU A 10 30.78 -8.58 -29.57
CA LEU A 10 29.68 -9.53 -29.83
C LEU A 10 29.48 -10.55 -28.69
N LEU A 11 30.56 -10.91 -27.99
CA LEU A 11 30.47 -11.80 -26.82
C LEU A 11 29.91 -11.11 -25.58
N PHE A 12 30.13 -9.80 -25.45
CA PHE A 12 29.61 -9.02 -24.31
C PHE A 12 28.11 -8.73 -24.45
N SER A 13 27.60 -8.60 -25.71
CA SER A 13 26.16 -8.37 -25.95
C SER A 13 25.32 -9.64 -25.75
N LEU A 14 25.90 -10.83 -25.90
CA LEU A 14 25.23 -12.10 -25.65
C LEU A 14 25.14 -12.46 -24.16
N TRP A 15 26.02 -11.89 -23.34
CA TRP A 15 26.03 -12.15 -21.88
C TRP A 15 25.04 -11.28 -21.12
N VAL A 16 24.74 -10.08 -21.62
CA VAL A 16 23.78 -9.16 -20.99
C VAL A 16 22.33 -9.61 -21.24
N SER A 17 22.06 -10.29 -22.36
CA SER A 17 20.70 -10.79 -22.66
C SER A 17 20.30 -12.03 -21.86
N SER A 18 21.26 -12.79 -21.30
CA SER A 18 20.93 -13.96 -20.47
C SER A 18 20.66 -13.63 -19.00
N VAL A 19 21.15 -12.49 -18.50
CA VAL A 19 20.91 -12.06 -17.11
C VAL A 19 19.50 -11.46 -16.94
N SER A 20 18.95 -10.83 -17.97
CA SER A 20 17.60 -10.26 -17.91
C SER A 20 16.47 -11.30 -18.02
N ALA A 21 16.71 -12.42 -18.68
CA ALA A 21 15.73 -13.50 -18.80
C ALA A 21 15.60 -14.30 -17.49
N GLN A 22 16.68 -14.47 -16.75
CA GLN A 22 16.69 -15.22 -15.50
C GLN A 22 16.03 -14.46 -14.33
N TYR A 23 16.08 -13.13 -14.36
CA TYR A 23 15.40 -12.29 -13.35
C TYR A 23 13.86 -12.28 -13.50
N TYR A 24 13.34 -12.56 -14.68
CA TYR A 24 11.89 -12.57 -14.93
C TYR A 24 11.24 -13.92 -14.58
N ASP A 25 11.98 -15.03 -14.65
CA ASP A 25 11.48 -16.36 -14.27
C ASP A 25 11.42 -16.55 -12.73
N ASP A 26 12.32 -15.89 -11.98
CA ASP A 26 12.33 -15.97 -10.52
C ASP A 26 11.21 -15.14 -9.84
N VAL A 27 10.53 -14.26 -10.57
CA VAL A 27 9.39 -13.46 -10.09
C VAL A 27 8.05 -14.17 -10.32
N GLN A 28 7.99 -15.22 -11.12
CA GLN A 28 6.87 -16.14 -11.13
C GLN A 28 7.01 -17.14 -9.97
N CYS A 29 7.13 -16.63 -8.76
CA CYS A 29 6.87 -17.42 -7.57
C CYS A 29 5.41 -17.83 -7.67
N GLU A 30 5.18 -19.09 -8.06
CA GLU A 30 3.88 -19.69 -8.01
C GLU A 30 3.33 -19.44 -6.60
N ASP A 31 2.24 -18.72 -6.49
CA ASP A 31 1.50 -18.59 -5.25
C ASP A 31 0.83 -19.93 -4.94
N THR A 32 1.68 -20.89 -4.57
CA THR A 32 1.25 -22.22 -4.11
C THR A 32 0.85 -22.20 -2.63
N CYS A 33 0.92 -21.01 -2.01
CA CYS A 33 0.53 -20.82 -0.61
C CYS A 33 -0.99 -20.88 -0.47
N SER A 34 -1.44 -21.66 0.48
CA SER A 34 -2.85 -21.66 0.97
C SER A 34 -3.17 -20.42 1.83
N HIS A 35 -2.36 -19.36 1.75
CA HIS A 35 -2.55 -18.15 2.51
C HIS A 35 -3.62 -17.25 1.89
N ILE A 36 -4.31 -16.53 2.74
CA ILE A 36 -5.22 -15.47 2.34
C ILE A 36 -4.39 -14.22 2.07
N HIS A 37 -4.57 -13.64 0.90
CA HIS A 37 -3.86 -12.44 0.48
C HIS A 37 -4.73 -11.20 0.57
N GLY A 38 -4.10 -10.09 0.82
CA GLY A 38 -4.69 -8.75 0.72
C GLY A 38 -3.70 -7.81 0.07
N ILE A 39 -4.22 -6.67 -0.36
CA ILE A 39 -3.43 -5.57 -0.93
C ILE A 39 -3.78 -4.27 -0.23
N ASP A 40 -2.92 -3.30 -0.31
CA ASP A 40 -3.20 -1.92 0.03
C ASP A 40 -3.13 -1.03 -1.22
N LEU A 41 -4.02 -0.05 -1.27
CA LEU A 41 -4.16 0.84 -2.42
C LEU A 41 -4.41 2.29 -1.98
N SER A 42 -3.98 3.21 -2.82
CA SER A 42 -4.23 4.65 -2.71
C SER A 42 -4.37 5.27 -4.10
N HIS A 43 -4.51 6.59 -4.20
CA HIS A 43 -4.49 7.30 -5.47
C HIS A 43 -3.20 7.08 -6.29
N TYR A 44 -2.10 6.65 -5.66
CA TYR A 44 -0.83 6.39 -6.36
C TYR A 44 -0.90 5.23 -7.35
N GLN A 45 -1.79 4.26 -7.15
CA GLN A 45 -1.99 3.15 -8.07
C GLN A 45 -2.85 3.53 -9.29
N GLY A 46 -3.43 4.71 -9.31
CA GLY A 46 -4.22 5.21 -10.44
C GLY A 46 -5.46 4.38 -10.74
N ASN A 47 -5.55 3.83 -11.94
CA ASN A 47 -6.64 2.95 -12.32
C ASN A 47 -6.35 1.51 -11.92
N VAL A 48 -7.23 0.95 -11.10
CA VAL A 48 -7.15 -0.42 -10.60
C VAL A 48 -8.01 -1.34 -11.47
N PHE A 49 -7.47 -2.47 -11.86
CA PHE A 49 -8.18 -3.51 -12.63
C PHE A 49 -8.88 -4.48 -11.67
N TRP A 50 -10.03 -4.06 -11.17
CA TRP A 50 -10.76 -4.77 -10.11
C TRP A 50 -11.23 -6.16 -10.53
N GLU A 51 -11.61 -6.34 -11.81
CA GLU A 51 -11.97 -7.64 -12.36
C GLU A 51 -10.81 -8.65 -12.17
N THR A 52 -9.61 -8.24 -12.53
CA THR A 52 -8.42 -9.08 -12.39
C THR A 52 -8.13 -9.44 -10.94
N ILE A 53 -8.28 -8.48 -10.02
CA ILE A 53 -8.08 -8.71 -8.59
C ILE A 53 -9.13 -9.67 -8.03
N GLY A 54 -10.40 -9.49 -8.39
CA GLY A 54 -11.51 -10.32 -7.92
C GLY A 54 -11.50 -11.74 -8.47
N GLU A 55 -10.84 -11.99 -9.60
CA GLU A 55 -10.65 -13.33 -10.17
C GLU A 55 -9.59 -14.15 -9.43
N HIS A 56 -8.71 -13.52 -8.65
CA HIS A 56 -7.72 -14.21 -7.83
C HIS A 56 -8.36 -14.89 -6.62
N THR A 57 -8.42 -16.21 -6.63
CA THR A 57 -9.11 -17.02 -5.61
C THR A 57 -8.60 -16.83 -4.18
N ASN A 58 -7.35 -16.41 -4.01
CA ASN A 58 -6.72 -16.19 -2.71
C ASN A 58 -6.77 -14.72 -2.25
N MET A 59 -7.22 -13.81 -3.09
CA MET A 59 -7.36 -12.40 -2.75
C MET A 59 -8.66 -12.18 -1.98
N ALA A 60 -8.58 -11.78 -0.72
CA ALA A 60 -9.73 -11.73 0.17
C ALA A 60 -10.05 -10.32 0.68
N TYR A 61 -9.06 -9.43 0.73
CA TYR A 61 -9.25 -8.11 1.31
C TYR A 61 -8.37 -7.04 0.69
N VAL A 62 -8.77 -5.80 0.90
CA VAL A 62 -8.00 -4.62 0.52
C VAL A 62 -8.04 -3.58 1.64
N TYR A 63 -6.89 -2.96 1.91
CA TYR A 63 -6.83 -1.74 2.68
C TYR A 63 -6.72 -0.54 1.74
N LEU A 64 -7.59 0.45 1.94
CA LEU A 64 -7.65 1.64 1.11
C LEU A 64 -7.22 2.86 1.90
N LYS A 65 -6.32 3.67 1.32
CA LYS A 65 -5.98 4.98 1.90
C LYS A 65 -7.23 5.83 1.98
N ALA A 66 -7.64 6.14 3.20
CA ALA A 66 -8.76 7.04 3.42
C ALA A 66 -8.28 8.48 3.52
N THR A 67 -7.27 8.71 4.36
CA THR A 67 -6.82 10.06 4.69
C THR A 67 -5.31 10.11 4.99
N GLU A 68 -4.78 11.34 5.05
CA GLU A 68 -3.41 11.64 5.45
C GLU A 68 -3.37 12.92 6.27
N GLY A 69 -2.68 12.88 7.40
CA GLY A 69 -2.56 14.06 8.26
C GLY A 69 -3.91 14.65 8.64
N GLY A 70 -3.97 15.95 8.85
CA GLY A 70 -5.15 16.60 9.39
C GLY A 70 -6.21 17.05 8.37
N ASP A 71 -6.00 16.91 7.07
CA ASP A 71 -6.85 17.55 6.06
C ASP A 71 -6.86 16.91 4.67
N ARG A 72 -6.05 15.90 4.43
CA ARG A 72 -6.00 15.23 3.13
C ARG A 72 -6.91 14.02 3.11
N ILE A 73 -7.78 13.95 2.12
CA ILE A 73 -8.62 12.80 1.79
C ILE A 73 -8.05 12.19 0.50
N ASP A 74 -7.97 10.87 0.43
CA ASP A 74 -7.55 10.19 -0.80
C ASP A 74 -8.67 10.28 -1.85
N ALA A 75 -8.34 10.84 -3.01
CA ALA A 75 -9.32 11.13 -4.07
C ALA A 75 -9.94 9.87 -4.70
N THR A 76 -9.36 8.70 -4.46
CA THR A 76 -9.84 7.43 -5.00
C THR A 76 -10.59 6.57 -3.98
N PHE A 77 -10.63 6.99 -2.72
CA PHE A 77 -11.11 6.20 -1.60
C PHE A 77 -12.54 5.69 -1.80
N GLU A 78 -13.48 6.60 -1.99
CA GLU A 78 -14.90 6.27 -2.16
C GLU A 78 -15.14 5.30 -3.33
N ARG A 79 -14.60 5.64 -4.50
CA ARG A 79 -14.69 4.77 -5.69
C ARG A 79 -14.10 3.38 -5.42
N ASN A 80 -12.94 3.33 -4.77
CA ASN A 80 -12.24 2.08 -4.55
C ASN A 80 -12.97 1.18 -3.53
N ILE A 81 -13.64 1.74 -2.53
CA ILE A 81 -14.52 0.97 -1.62
C ILE A 81 -15.64 0.29 -2.41
N GLU A 82 -16.35 1.04 -3.23
CA GLU A 82 -17.46 0.51 -4.02
C GLU A 82 -17.00 -0.62 -4.94
N MET A 83 -15.90 -0.39 -5.65
CA MET A 83 -15.36 -1.37 -6.59
C MET A 83 -14.82 -2.62 -5.89
N ALA A 84 -14.10 -2.48 -4.78
CA ALA A 84 -13.61 -3.62 -4.02
C ALA A 84 -14.76 -4.53 -3.55
N ARG A 85 -15.81 -3.95 -3.02
CA ARG A 85 -17.01 -4.68 -2.58
C ARG A 85 -17.75 -5.35 -3.72
N LEU A 86 -17.88 -4.66 -4.87
CA LEU A 86 -18.49 -5.22 -6.06
C LEU A 86 -17.76 -6.50 -6.52
N HIS A 87 -16.46 -6.57 -6.32
CA HIS A 87 -15.62 -7.72 -6.66
C HIS A 87 -15.39 -8.68 -5.48
N GLY A 88 -16.19 -8.59 -4.42
CA GLY A 88 -16.24 -9.55 -3.32
C GLY A 88 -15.12 -9.45 -2.29
N LEU A 89 -14.32 -8.38 -2.31
CA LEU A 89 -13.27 -8.14 -1.34
C LEU A 89 -13.81 -7.52 -0.05
N LYS A 90 -13.25 -7.92 1.09
CA LYS A 90 -13.42 -7.20 2.34
C LYS A 90 -12.59 -5.92 2.33
N VAL A 91 -13.15 -4.86 2.90
CA VAL A 91 -12.52 -3.55 2.89
C VAL A 91 -12.12 -3.10 4.28
N GLY A 92 -10.88 -2.64 4.41
CA GLY A 92 -10.39 -1.84 5.52
C GLY A 92 -9.91 -0.48 5.04
N SER A 93 -9.85 0.47 5.95
CA SER A 93 -9.34 1.80 5.68
C SER A 93 -8.03 2.05 6.41
N TYR A 94 -7.13 2.82 5.81
CA TYR A 94 -5.94 3.26 6.52
C TYR A 94 -5.76 4.78 6.51
N HIS A 95 -5.10 5.26 7.56
CA HIS A 95 -4.68 6.64 7.73
C HIS A 95 -3.17 6.76 7.62
N PHE A 96 -2.67 7.62 6.74
CA PHE A 96 -1.26 7.94 6.66
C PHE A 96 -0.90 8.97 7.74
N TYR A 97 -0.16 8.53 8.74
CA TYR A 97 0.17 9.32 9.92
C TYR A 97 1.22 10.41 9.62
N ARG A 98 0.97 11.63 10.11
CA ARG A 98 1.90 12.76 10.04
C ARG A 98 2.28 13.22 11.44
N PRO A 99 3.50 12.89 11.94
CA PRO A 99 3.88 13.08 13.34
C PRO A 99 3.77 14.49 13.89
N LYS A 100 3.97 15.52 13.04
CA LYS A 100 3.89 16.94 13.42
C LYS A 100 2.51 17.55 13.30
N THR A 101 1.52 16.78 12.86
CA THR A 101 0.13 17.24 12.79
C THR A 101 -0.57 16.97 14.10
N GLU A 102 -1.44 17.86 14.53
CA GLU A 102 -2.24 17.69 15.76
C GLU A 102 -3.04 16.39 15.72
N GLN A 103 -2.95 15.57 16.77
CA GLN A 103 -3.51 14.22 16.83
C GLN A 103 -5.03 14.19 16.70
N LYS A 104 -5.72 15.08 17.39
CA LYS A 104 -7.18 15.19 17.30
C LYS A 104 -7.65 15.54 15.89
N LYS A 105 -6.93 16.44 15.22
CA LYS A 105 -7.23 16.84 13.86
C LYS A 105 -7.04 15.68 12.87
N GLN A 106 -6.02 14.87 13.10
CA GLN A 106 -5.82 13.64 12.30
C GLN A 106 -6.94 12.63 12.52
N LEU A 107 -7.34 12.41 13.76
CA LEU A 107 -8.47 11.53 14.08
C LEU A 107 -9.78 12.04 13.44
N GLU A 108 -10.08 13.32 13.54
CA GLU A 108 -11.26 13.92 12.93
C GLU A 108 -11.26 13.73 11.40
N ASN A 109 -10.10 13.96 10.75
CA ASN A 109 -9.95 13.71 9.34
C ASN A 109 -10.18 12.22 9.00
N PHE A 110 -9.59 11.30 9.75
CA PHE A 110 -9.74 9.87 9.51
C PHE A 110 -11.20 9.42 9.70
N ARG A 111 -11.84 9.82 10.78
CA ARG A 111 -13.26 9.51 11.07
C ARG A 111 -14.24 10.07 10.05
N SER A 112 -13.86 11.13 9.34
CA SER A 112 -14.71 11.70 8.28
C SER A 112 -14.89 10.74 7.09
N GLN A 113 -13.97 9.78 6.93
CA GLN A 113 -13.96 8.81 5.83
C GLN A 113 -14.13 7.37 6.32
N CYS A 114 -13.47 7.00 7.39
CA CYS A 114 -13.52 5.66 7.97
C CYS A 114 -14.64 5.57 9.00
N ILE A 115 -15.85 5.27 8.55
CA ILE A 115 -17.02 5.07 9.40
C ILE A 115 -17.00 3.62 9.92
N PRO A 116 -16.96 3.36 11.25
CA PRO A 116 -16.79 2.00 11.79
C PRO A 116 -17.82 0.99 11.28
N ALA A 117 -19.08 1.38 11.16
CA ALA A 117 -20.15 0.50 10.68
C ALA A 117 -20.05 0.12 9.19
N GLU A 118 -19.16 0.77 8.44
CA GLU A 118 -18.94 0.54 7.01
C GLU A 118 -17.63 -0.20 6.74
N GLN A 119 -16.89 -0.59 7.77
CA GLN A 119 -15.62 -1.30 7.63
C GLN A 119 -15.82 -2.80 7.86
N ASP A 120 -15.17 -3.62 7.04
CA ASP A 120 -15.09 -5.07 7.24
C ASP A 120 -13.89 -5.48 8.10
N LEU A 121 -12.87 -4.60 8.17
CA LEU A 121 -11.62 -4.81 8.87
C LEU A 121 -11.36 -3.65 9.85
N LEU A 122 -10.56 -3.91 10.88
CA LEU A 122 -10.11 -2.86 11.79
C LEU A 122 -9.30 -1.79 11.04
N PRO A 123 -9.39 -0.53 11.45
CA PRO A 123 -8.62 0.55 10.84
C PRO A 123 -7.12 0.31 10.98
N MET A 124 -6.34 0.75 10.01
CA MET A 124 -4.89 0.63 10.00
C MET A 124 -4.25 2.03 10.03
N ILE A 125 -3.14 2.15 10.75
CA ILE A 125 -2.34 3.36 10.80
C ILE A 125 -1.02 3.07 10.06
N ASP A 126 -0.78 3.81 9.01
CA ASP A 126 0.41 3.73 8.18
C ASP A 126 1.47 4.73 8.66
N ILE A 127 2.66 4.22 9.04
CA ILE A 127 3.72 4.97 9.70
C ILE A 127 5.00 4.84 8.88
N GLU A 128 5.31 5.85 8.07
CA GLU A 128 6.47 5.82 7.17
C GLU A 128 7.55 6.88 7.48
N THR A 129 7.24 7.84 8.36
CA THR A 129 8.14 8.95 8.64
C THR A 129 8.10 9.40 10.09
N THR A 130 9.24 9.75 10.64
CA THR A 130 9.34 10.44 11.95
C THR A 130 9.01 11.92 11.85
N GLY A 131 8.87 12.47 10.65
CA GLY A 131 8.70 13.92 10.43
C GLY A 131 9.88 14.76 10.89
N GLY A 132 11.05 14.13 11.17
CA GLY A 132 12.22 14.79 11.73
C GLY A 132 12.08 15.14 13.22
N LEU A 133 11.21 14.45 13.95
CA LEU A 133 11.16 14.44 15.41
C LEU A 133 12.28 13.53 15.97
N SER A 134 12.70 13.78 17.19
CA SER A 134 13.49 12.82 17.97
C SER A 134 12.67 11.55 18.22
N THR A 135 13.33 10.47 18.62
CA THR A 135 12.64 9.20 18.91
C THR A 135 11.59 9.36 20.00
N ASP A 136 11.92 10.06 21.08
CA ASP A 136 11.00 10.25 22.21
C ASP A 136 9.79 11.09 21.80
N GLU A 137 10.00 12.24 21.16
CA GLU A 137 8.92 13.09 20.64
C GLU A 137 8.02 12.35 19.64
N PHE A 138 8.62 11.50 18.79
CA PHE A 138 7.86 10.71 17.84
C PHE A 138 7.01 9.64 18.54
N CYS A 139 7.57 8.92 19.50
CA CYS A 139 6.85 7.90 20.28
C CYS A 139 5.69 8.55 21.07
N ASP A 140 5.94 9.65 21.76
CA ASP A 140 4.90 10.38 22.50
C ASP A 140 3.75 10.81 21.58
N SER A 141 4.10 11.38 20.42
CA SER A 141 3.15 11.81 19.41
C SER A 141 2.33 10.66 18.85
N LEU A 142 3.00 9.55 18.53
CA LEU A 142 2.35 8.36 17.97
C LEU A 142 1.43 7.68 18.99
N PHE A 143 1.89 7.45 20.21
CA PHE A 143 1.07 6.82 21.24
C PHE A 143 -0.17 7.64 21.57
N ALA A 144 -0.03 8.96 21.67
CA ALA A 144 -1.18 9.84 21.86
C ALA A 144 -2.21 9.73 20.71
N PHE A 145 -1.76 9.52 19.48
CA PHE A 145 -2.65 9.29 18.34
C PHE A 145 -3.32 7.92 18.39
N LEU A 146 -2.56 6.85 18.70
CA LEU A 146 -3.09 5.50 18.79
C LEU A 146 -4.14 5.36 19.89
N GLU A 147 -3.93 5.98 21.06
CA GLU A 147 -4.94 6.03 22.14
C GLU A 147 -6.26 6.66 21.66
N LEU A 148 -6.20 7.76 20.92
CA LEU A 148 -7.38 8.39 20.34
C LEU A 148 -8.08 7.50 19.30
N VAL A 149 -7.32 6.74 18.50
CA VAL A 149 -7.88 5.80 17.53
C VAL A 149 -8.54 4.62 18.23
N GLU A 150 -7.89 4.03 19.24
CA GLU A 150 -8.45 2.92 20.04
C GLU A 150 -9.74 3.30 20.78
N GLU A 151 -9.87 4.56 21.23
CA GLU A 151 -11.11 5.04 21.83
C GLU A 151 -12.24 5.24 20.80
N ALA A 152 -11.89 5.43 19.53
CA ALA A 152 -12.85 5.78 18.48
C ALA A 152 -13.39 4.57 17.70
N TYR A 153 -12.65 3.47 17.69
CA TYR A 153 -12.91 2.25 16.89
C TYR A 153 -12.91 0.99 17.73
#